data_303aead393fc6493491c9edd37e84b45
#
_entry.id   303aead393fc6493491c9edd37e84b45
#
_cell.length_a   1.000
_cell.length_b   1.000
_cell.length_c   1.000
_cell.angle_alpha   90.00
_cell.angle_beta   90.00
_cell.angle_gamma   90.00
#
_symmetry.space_group_name_H-M   'P 1'
#
loop_
_entity.id
_entity.type
_entity.pdbx_description
1 polymer ?
#
loop_
_entity_poly.entity_id
_entity_poly.type
_entity_poly.pdbx_seq_one_letter_code
_entity_poly.pdbx_strand_id
1 'polypeptide(L)'
;MRKLMLLSLLLSITLFSYAQRHRNSGLFIETHGTQGVVLQSNDFVRGENKKETPIRNFSASDLRIGWQTRGSKTWHHIHNMPYYGIGIHNIVFSNAEEIGYPAALYFFFGAPFYRNTKSSFDYEFSFGLSHNWEPYDNLDNPFNVAIGSYRNAYIDAKVKYVRYLGKRMSLDAGVRFTHFSNGAMRFPNAGINLFAPFVGLRYNLIVRDVMPLNQLETQTIKNEEEMNFILASGKRSVRNTTTPNLKMVSLINLSFEYLKPAGDIFKYGVGVDFGIDENRNLTVDGDNIEKAATEKQIFSSISAIGQFRANRLAVQAGIGYEFFNDSSFKLKKDTYQRIGLRFYLHKNFFAGIAIKAQSFSKADYIEWSIGYSM
;
A
#
# COMPACT_ATOMS: atom_id res chain seq x y z
N MET A 1 0.08 29.59 -19.76
CA MET A 1 -0.74 30.20 -18.71
C MET A 1 -2.25 30.01 -18.91
N ARG A 2 -2.91 30.43 -20.02
CA ARG A 2 -4.37 30.28 -20.23
C ARG A 2 -4.90 28.82 -20.09
N LYS A 3 -4.20 27.80 -20.57
CA LYS A 3 -4.62 26.38 -20.45
C LYS A 3 -4.56 25.86 -19.00
N LEU A 4 -3.59 26.30 -18.20
CA LEU A 4 -3.51 25.96 -16.77
C LEU A 4 -4.63 26.65 -15.97
N MET A 5 -4.96 27.90 -16.27
CA MET A 5 -6.09 28.60 -15.64
C MET A 5 -7.44 27.95 -15.97
N LEU A 6 -7.66 27.52 -17.21
CA LEU A 6 -8.86 26.79 -17.60
C LEU A 6 -8.96 25.41 -16.91
N LEU A 7 -7.85 24.71 -16.77
CA LEU A 7 -7.82 23.42 -16.08
C LEU A 7 -8.09 23.59 -14.57
N SER A 8 -7.53 24.62 -13.93
CA SER A 8 -7.80 24.93 -12.53
C SER A 8 -9.24 25.40 -12.29
N LEU A 9 -9.83 26.15 -13.24
CA LEU A 9 -11.23 26.56 -13.18
C LEU A 9 -12.19 25.38 -13.38
N LEU A 10 -11.93 24.49 -14.34
CA LEU A 10 -12.69 23.24 -14.53
C LEU A 10 -12.57 22.32 -13.32
N LEU A 11 -11.38 22.20 -12.73
CA LEU A 11 -11.16 21.41 -11.52
C LEU A 11 -11.92 22.01 -10.32
N SER A 12 -11.93 23.33 -10.17
CA SER A 12 -12.67 24.01 -9.11
C SER A 12 -14.19 23.88 -9.29
N ILE A 13 -14.72 23.97 -10.52
CA ILE A 13 -16.16 23.80 -10.81
C ILE A 13 -16.58 22.33 -10.59
N THR A 14 -15.78 21.36 -11.00
CA THR A 14 -16.08 19.94 -10.75
C THR A 14 -16.00 19.60 -9.26
N LEU A 15 -15.05 20.15 -8.51
CA LEU A 15 -14.95 19.99 -7.06
C LEU A 15 -16.14 20.66 -6.34
N PHE A 16 -16.60 21.82 -6.81
CA PHE A 16 -17.75 22.51 -6.23
C PHE A 16 -19.07 21.77 -6.50
N SER A 17 -19.26 21.26 -7.71
CA SER A 17 -20.44 20.47 -8.09
C SER A 17 -20.47 19.12 -7.37
N TYR A 18 -19.29 18.51 -7.16
CA TYR A 18 -19.14 17.27 -6.39
C TYR A 18 -19.42 17.50 -4.89
N ALA A 19 -18.98 18.64 -4.34
CA ALA A 19 -19.23 19.04 -2.96
C ALA A 19 -20.72 19.31 -2.67
N GLN A 20 -21.47 19.89 -3.61
CA GLN A 20 -22.93 20.08 -3.48
C GLN A 20 -23.71 18.76 -3.49
N ARG A 21 -23.27 17.78 -4.27
CA ARG A 21 -23.92 16.46 -4.37
C ARG A 21 -23.68 15.58 -3.12
N HIS A 22 -22.64 15.89 -2.32
CA HIS A 22 -22.26 15.17 -1.11
C HIS A 22 -22.51 15.96 0.18
N ARG A 23 -23.66 16.63 0.31
CA ARG A 23 -24.08 17.30 1.55
C ARG A 23 -23.99 16.43 2.82
N ASN A 24 -23.92 15.10 2.65
CA ASN A 24 -23.84 14.09 3.72
C ASN A 24 -22.42 13.65 4.08
N SER A 25 -21.35 14.22 3.50
CA SER A 25 -19.96 13.93 3.86
C SER A 25 -19.26 15.16 4.41
N GLY A 26 -18.51 14.99 5.50
CA GLY A 26 -17.73 16.05 6.12
C GLY A 26 -16.42 16.28 5.38
N LEU A 27 -16.36 17.19 4.41
CA LEU A 27 -15.13 17.56 3.72
C LEU A 27 -14.17 18.26 4.68
N PHE A 28 -12.89 17.86 4.65
CA PHE A 28 -11.83 18.48 5.43
C PHE A 28 -10.52 18.61 4.63
N ILE A 29 -9.69 19.54 5.05
CA ILE A 29 -8.29 19.68 4.65
C ILE A 29 -7.44 19.40 5.89
N GLU A 30 -6.31 18.70 5.70
CA GLU A 30 -5.40 18.34 6.78
C GLU A 30 -3.96 18.45 6.31
N THR A 31 -3.08 18.94 7.17
CA THR A 31 -1.64 18.97 6.93
C THR A 31 -0.92 18.24 8.06
N HIS A 32 0.16 17.54 7.73
CA HIS A 32 1.06 16.94 8.71
C HIS A 32 2.48 17.44 8.52
N GLY A 33 3.18 17.63 9.64
CA GLY A 33 4.63 17.78 9.71
C GLY A 33 5.23 16.55 10.38
N THR A 34 6.29 16.02 9.80
CA THR A 34 6.94 14.76 10.20
C THR A 34 8.43 14.96 10.25
N GLN A 35 9.07 14.49 11.31
CA GLN A 35 10.53 14.36 11.39
C GLN A 35 10.86 13.02 12.04
N GLY A 36 11.72 12.22 11.41
CA GLY A 36 11.96 10.88 11.89
C GLY A 36 13.24 10.24 11.40
N VAL A 37 13.30 8.93 11.57
CA VAL A 37 14.49 8.13 11.28
C VAL A 37 14.28 7.20 10.10
N VAL A 38 15.33 7.03 9.31
CA VAL A 38 15.44 5.99 8.28
C VAL A 38 15.93 4.72 8.97
N LEU A 39 15.14 3.66 8.88
CA LEU A 39 15.53 2.37 9.45
C LEU A 39 16.66 1.76 8.65
N GLN A 40 17.69 1.30 9.33
CA GLN A 40 18.94 0.78 8.74
C GLN A 40 18.73 -0.64 8.17
N SER A 41 17.81 -0.80 7.20
CA SER A 41 17.34 -2.07 6.68
C SER A 41 18.16 -2.65 5.51
N ASN A 42 19.07 -1.86 4.94
CA ASN A 42 19.97 -2.28 3.85
C ASN A 42 21.30 -1.54 3.92
N ASP A 43 22.29 -1.98 3.15
CA ASP A 43 23.67 -1.52 3.24
C ASP A 43 23.82 -0.05 2.80
N PHE A 44 23.06 0.37 1.80
CA PHE A 44 23.07 1.76 1.32
C PHE A 44 22.67 2.76 2.43
N VAL A 45 21.60 2.48 3.18
CA VAL A 45 21.20 3.36 4.29
C VAL A 45 22.10 3.22 5.51
N ARG A 46 22.83 2.09 5.64
CA ARG A 46 23.84 1.90 6.71
C ARG A 46 25.14 2.67 6.49
N GLY A 47 25.36 3.19 5.29
CA GLY A 47 26.54 4.00 4.98
C GLY A 47 27.37 3.47 3.84
N GLU A 48 27.03 2.36 3.19
CA GLU A 48 27.62 1.94 1.93
C GLU A 48 27.04 2.81 0.78
N ASN A 49 27.40 4.09 0.79
CA ASN A 49 26.95 5.10 -0.16
C ASN A 49 28.14 6.04 -0.49
N LYS A 50 28.00 6.96 -1.45
CA LYS A 50 29.08 7.86 -1.86
C LYS A 50 29.65 8.70 -0.72
N LYS A 51 28.84 9.01 0.29
CA LYS A 51 29.25 9.82 1.45
C LYS A 51 29.85 8.99 2.59
N GLU A 52 29.86 7.67 2.47
CA GLU A 52 30.35 6.73 3.50
C GLU A 52 29.72 7.00 4.89
N THR A 53 28.49 7.51 4.92
CA THR A 53 27.79 7.89 6.13
C THR A 53 26.37 7.32 6.17
N PRO A 54 25.89 6.82 7.33
CA PRO A 54 24.53 6.34 7.47
C PRO A 54 23.50 7.43 7.18
N ILE A 55 22.47 7.08 6.40
CA ILE A 55 21.32 7.94 6.15
C ILE A 55 20.33 7.72 7.28
N ARG A 56 20.32 8.61 8.26
CA ARG A 56 19.61 8.41 9.53
C ARG A 56 18.29 9.16 9.60
N ASN A 57 18.21 10.34 9.00
CA ASN A 57 17.11 11.27 9.26
C ASN A 57 16.39 11.67 7.98
N PHE A 58 15.12 11.97 8.14
CA PHE A 58 14.31 12.60 7.11
C PHE A 58 13.32 13.59 7.74
N SER A 59 12.86 14.54 6.91
CA SER A 59 11.72 15.40 7.21
C SER A 59 10.68 15.24 6.12
N ALA A 60 9.41 15.35 6.47
CA ALA A 60 8.35 15.23 5.50
C ALA A 60 7.15 16.12 5.84
N SER A 61 6.37 16.44 4.81
CA SER A 61 5.11 17.15 4.93
C SER A 61 4.01 16.48 4.12
N ASP A 62 2.78 16.50 4.65
CA ASP A 62 1.59 16.04 3.94
C ASP A 62 0.62 17.19 3.74
N LEU A 63 -0.03 17.22 2.58
CA LEU A 63 -1.23 17.99 2.31
C LEU A 63 -2.32 17.04 1.85
N ARG A 64 -3.50 17.10 2.51
CA ARG A 64 -4.54 16.09 2.40
C ARG A 64 -5.92 16.72 2.24
N ILE A 65 -6.75 16.08 1.42
CA ILE A 65 -8.18 16.36 1.32
C ILE A 65 -8.92 15.07 1.62
N GLY A 66 -9.89 15.13 2.54
CA GLY A 66 -10.61 13.94 2.96
C GLY A 66 -12.06 14.17 3.30
N TRP A 67 -12.77 13.06 3.46
CA TRP A 67 -14.19 13.01 3.78
C TRP A 67 -14.42 12.22 5.05
N GLN A 68 -15.00 12.87 6.04
CA GLN A 68 -15.49 12.23 7.26
C GLN A 68 -16.89 11.66 6.99
N THR A 69 -17.08 10.37 7.21
CA THR A 69 -18.40 9.73 7.08
C THR A 69 -19.35 10.18 8.19
N ARG A 70 -20.67 10.11 7.92
CA ARG A 70 -21.72 10.67 8.81
C ARG A 70 -22.89 9.70 9.08
N GLY A 71 -22.67 8.38 8.97
CA GLY A 71 -23.68 7.38 9.32
C GLY A 71 -24.76 7.13 8.29
N SER A 72 -24.69 7.68 7.08
CA SER A 72 -25.69 7.48 6.02
C SER A 72 -25.66 6.07 5.41
N LYS A 73 -24.68 5.24 5.74
CA LYS A 73 -24.54 3.87 5.25
C LYS A 73 -24.11 2.97 6.40
N THR A 74 -24.54 1.70 6.36
CA THR A 74 -24.23 0.70 7.39
C THR A 74 -22.73 0.56 7.66
N TRP A 75 -21.88 0.53 6.61
CA TRP A 75 -20.44 0.42 6.80
C TRP A 75 -19.79 1.61 7.53
N HIS A 76 -20.45 2.79 7.57
CA HIS A 76 -19.98 3.91 8.38
C HIS A 76 -20.06 3.57 9.88
N HIS A 77 -21.13 2.92 10.31
CA HIS A 77 -21.35 2.52 11.71
C HIS A 77 -20.38 1.40 12.10
N ILE A 78 -20.25 0.38 11.26
CA ILE A 78 -19.38 -0.77 11.48
C ILE A 78 -17.91 -0.36 11.66
N HIS A 79 -17.45 0.62 10.88
CA HIS A 79 -16.09 1.17 10.99
C HIS A 79 -16.01 2.40 11.90
N ASN A 80 -16.97 2.60 12.80
CA ASN A 80 -16.95 3.69 13.76
C ASN A 80 -16.87 5.09 13.13
N MET A 81 -17.61 5.33 12.04
CA MET A 81 -17.56 6.56 11.25
C MET A 81 -16.15 6.87 10.73
N PRO A 82 -15.62 6.07 9.82
CA PRO A 82 -14.29 6.24 9.26
C PRO A 82 -14.18 7.51 8.42
N TYR A 83 -12.96 7.88 8.11
CA TYR A 83 -12.64 8.93 7.16
C TYR A 83 -11.69 8.39 6.08
N TYR A 84 -11.71 8.99 4.91
CA TYR A 84 -10.87 8.60 3.78
C TYR A 84 -10.58 9.80 2.89
N GLY A 85 -9.57 9.69 2.03
CA GLY A 85 -9.23 10.79 1.15
C GLY A 85 -8.00 10.53 0.30
N ILE A 86 -7.46 11.63 -0.22
CA ILE A 86 -6.22 11.66 -1.00
C ILE A 86 -5.23 12.65 -0.39
N GLY A 87 -3.94 12.41 -0.57
CA GLY A 87 -2.90 13.29 -0.07
C GLY A 87 -1.65 13.27 -0.91
N ILE A 88 -0.84 14.29 -0.74
CA ILE A 88 0.52 14.39 -1.28
C ILE A 88 1.48 14.37 -0.09
N HIS A 89 2.52 13.57 -0.16
CA HIS A 89 3.58 13.43 0.82
C HIS A 89 4.91 13.79 0.19
N ASN A 90 5.57 14.85 0.68
CA ASN A 90 6.87 15.28 0.22
C ASN A 90 7.91 14.94 1.28
N ILE A 91 9.08 14.42 0.84
CA ILE A 91 10.12 13.93 1.74
C ILE A 91 11.48 14.55 1.35
N VAL A 92 12.24 14.88 2.37
CA VAL A 92 13.64 15.30 2.26
C VAL A 92 14.49 14.44 3.17
N PHE A 93 15.44 13.71 2.60
CA PHE A 93 16.41 12.88 3.30
C PHE A 93 17.68 13.64 3.62
N SER A 94 18.42 13.19 4.64
CA SER A 94 19.74 13.72 4.97
C SER A 94 20.79 13.51 3.86
N ASN A 95 20.54 12.56 2.94
CA ASN A 95 21.33 12.35 1.71
C ASN A 95 20.42 12.42 0.48
N ALA A 96 19.93 13.60 0.18
CA ALA A 96 19.04 13.84 -0.97
C ALA A 96 19.75 13.70 -2.33
N GLU A 97 21.07 13.85 -2.39
CA GLU A 97 21.85 13.72 -3.61
C GLU A 97 21.75 12.31 -4.22
N GLU A 98 21.78 11.26 -3.38
CA GLU A 98 21.72 9.87 -3.83
C GLU A 98 20.30 9.27 -3.77
N ILE A 99 19.37 9.88 -3.01
CA ILE A 99 17.99 9.40 -2.87
C ILE A 99 17.01 10.19 -3.75
N GLY A 100 17.28 11.46 -4.00
CA GLY A 100 16.39 12.41 -4.65
C GLY A 100 15.50 13.14 -3.64
N TYR A 101 14.46 13.79 -4.18
CA TYR A 101 13.41 14.50 -3.44
C TYR A 101 12.05 13.86 -3.73
N PRO A 102 11.78 12.68 -3.20
CA PRO A 102 10.58 11.94 -3.54
C PRO A 102 9.32 12.61 -3.04
N ALA A 103 8.27 12.52 -3.86
CA ALA A 103 6.91 12.89 -3.51
C ALA A 103 5.96 11.72 -3.80
N ALA A 104 4.96 11.50 -2.96
CA ALA A 104 3.96 10.46 -3.16
C ALA A 104 2.55 11.05 -3.26
N LEU A 105 1.78 10.59 -4.24
CA LEU A 105 0.34 10.75 -4.30
C LEU A 105 -0.30 9.48 -3.73
N TYR A 106 -1.18 9.60 -2.74
CA TYR A 106 -1.72 8.45 -2.04
C TYR A 106 -3.19 8.58 -1.67
N PHE A 107 -3.86 7.43 -1.50
CA PHE A 107 -5.14 7.30 -0.83
C PHE A 107 -4.92 6.95 0.63
N PHE A 108 -5.81 7.42 1.51
CA PHE A 108 -5.83 7.03 2.91
C PHE A 108 -7.22 6.65 3.38
N PHE A 109 -7.25 5.73 4.34
CA PHE A 109 -8.43 5.32 5.09
C PHE A 109 -8.07 5.25 6.57
N GLY A 110 -8.88 5.87 7.41
CA GLY A 110 -8.68 5.84 8.85
C GLY A 110 -10.00 5.69 9.61
N ALA A 111 -9.91 5.09 10.79
CA ALA A 111 -11.06 4.92 11.66
C ALA A 111 -10.62 4.96 13.14
N PRO A 112 -11.50 5.39 14.05
CA PRO A 112 -11.18 5.41 15.46
C PRO A 112 -11.31 4.03 16.11
N PHE A 113 -10.32 3.67 16.91
CA PHE A 113 -10.46 2.62 17.93
C PHE A 113 -11.33 3.11 19.09
N TYR A 114 -11.16 4.40 19.44
CA TYR A 114 -11.87 5.05 20.52
C TYR A 114 -12.20 6.50 20.13
N ARG A 115 -13.39 6.97 20.49
CA ARG A 115 -13.81 8.35 20.30
C ARG A 115 -14.79 8.79 21.38
N ASN A 116 -14.55 9.96 21.93
CA ASN A 116 -15.50 10.70 22.77
C ASN A 116 -15.77 12.11 22.18
N THR A 117 -16.46 12.97 22.90
CA THR A 117 -16.80 14.32 22.43
C THR A 117 -15.60 15.25 22.24
N LYS A 118 -14.46 14.96 22.90
CA LYS A 118 -13.27 15.83 22.94
C LYS A 118 -12.10 15.30 22.15
N SER A 119 -12.01 13.98 21.93
CA SER A 119 -10.86 13.35 21.31
C SER A 119 -11.18 12.00 20.68
N SER A 120 -10.27 11.50 19.86
CA SER A 120 -10.27 10.10 19.37
C SER A 120 -8.86 9.54 19.35
N PHE A 121 -8.78 8.21 19.30
CA PHE A 121 -7.58 7.45 19.04
C PHE A 121 -7.82 6.63 17.78
N ASP A 122 -7.10 6.96 16.71
CA ASP A 122 -7.39 6.48 15.36
C ASP A 122 -6.23 5.65 14.81
N TYR A 123 -6.55 4.65 13.98
CA TYR A 123 -5.61 4.05 13.04
C TYR A 123 -5.84 4.61 11.63
N GLU A 124 -4.80 4.58 10.81
CA GLU A 124 -4.87 5.00 9.42
C GLU A 124 -3.90 4.20 8.56
N PHE A 125 -4.37 3.79 7.37
CA PHE A 125 -3.55 3.16 6.34
C PHE A 125 -3.59 4.01 5.08
N SER A 126 -2.43 4.12 4.42
CA SER A 126 -2.29 4.84 3.16
C SER A 126 -1.56 3.98 2.15
N PHE A 127 -1.98 4.11 0.90
CA PHE A 127 -1.36 3.44 -0.24
C PHE A 127 -1.31 4.38 -1.44
N GLY A 128 -0.18 4.42 -2.15
CA GLY A 128 0.01 5.31 -3.27
C GLY A 128 1.23 5.00 -4.12
N LEU A 129 1.54 5.95 -4.97
CA LEU A 129 2.70 5.91 -5.85
C LEU A 129 3.59 7.13 -5.58
N SER A 130 4.86 6.88 -5.36
CA SER A 130 5.87 7.92 -5.23
C SER A 130 6.71 8.04 -6.51
N HIS A 131 7.23 9.21 -6.73
CA HIS A 131 8.08 9.55 -7.86
C HIS A 131 9.22 10.49 -7.42
N ASN A 132 10.11 10.84 -8.36
CA ASN A 132 11.22 11.75 -8.12
C ASN A 132 12.31 11.17 -7.21
N TRP A 133 12.56 9.88 -7.37
CA TRP A 133 13.67 9.17 -6.76
C TRP A 133 14.90 9.24 -7.68
N GLU A 134 16.11 9.22 -7.08
CA GLU A 134 17.34 8.94 -7.79
C GLU A 134 17.65 7.44 -7.67
N PRO A 135 17.30 6.62 -8.68
CA PRO A 135 17.43 5.18 -8.59
C PRO A 135 18.89 4.74 -8.78
N TYR A 136 19.11 3.45 -8.51
CA TYR A 136 20.37 2.79 -8.86
C TYR A 136 20.73 3.02 -10.33
N ASP A 137 21.97 3.40 -10.56
CA ASP A 137 22.62 3.47 -11.85
C ASP A 137 24.07 2.98 -11.72
N ASN A 138 24.55 2.20 -12.69
CA ASN A 138 25.89 1.61 -12.63
C ASN A 138 27.02 2.65 -12.61
N LEU A 139 26.79 3.84 -13.18
CA LEU A 139 27.78 4.90 -13.31
C LEU A 139 27.51 6.02 -12.29
N ASP A 140 26.27 6.50 -12.27
CA ASP A 140 25.92 7.71 -11.54
C ASP A 140 25.46 7.46 -10.10
N ASN A 141 24.90 6.28 -9.79
CA ASN A 141 24.40 5.96 -8.44
C ASN A 141 24.56 4.47 -8.07
N PRO A 142 25.80 3.91 -8.14
CA PRO A 142 26.05 2.48 -8.05
C PRO A 142 25.80 1.89 -6.64
N PHE A 143 25.77 2.70 -5.60
CA PHE A 143 25.57 2.25 -4.22
C PHE A 143 24.11 2.16 -3.81
N ASN A 144 23.17 2.76 -4.57
CA ASN A 144 21.76 2.79 -4.20
C ASN A 144 21.08 1.43 -4.40
N VAL A 145 21.39 0.46 -3.56
CA VAL A 145 20.74 -0.86 -3.57
C VAL A 145 19.29 -0.83 -3.05
N ALA A 146 18.86 0.30 -2.49
CA ALA A 146 17.52 0.45 -1.92
C ALA A 146 16.45 0.68 -3.01
N ILE A 147 16.74 1.55 -3.98
CA ILE A 147 15.77 2.05 -4.97
C ILE A 147 16.28 1.82 -6.39
N GLY A 148 15.61 0.94 -7.14
CA GLY A 148 15.96 0.63 -8.52
C GLY A 148 15.10 1.32 -9.58
N SER A 149 14.15 2.17 -9.19
CA SER A 149 13.25 2.84 -10.15
C SER A 149 12.84 4.24 -9.73
N TYR A 150 12.57 5.11 -10.71
CA TYR A 150 12.04 6.48 -10.48
C TYR A 150 10.67 6.52 -9.81
N ARG A 151 9.91 5.41 -9.84
CA ARG A 151 8.58 5.29 -9.26
C ARG A 151 8.53 4.08 -8.35
N ASN A 152 8.01 4.29 -7.13
CA ASN A 152 7.91 3.25 -6.13
C ASN A 152 6.54 3.30 -5.46
N ALA A 153 6.05 2.16 -5.00
CA ALA A 153 4.88 2.10 -4.14
C ALA A 153 5.17 2.86 -2.84
N TYR A 154 4.15 3.54 -2.34
CA TYR A 154 4.11 4.19 -1.04
C TYR A 154 3.09 3.43 -0.18
N ILE A 155 3.53 2.91 0.95
CA ILE A 155 2.69 2.23 1.94
C ILE A 155 2.96 2.91 3.28
N ASP A 156 1.90 3.31 3.99
CA ASP A 156 2.05 4.03 5.25
C ASP A 156 0.96 3.60 6.24
N ALA A 157 1.34 3.36 7.47
CA ALA A 157 0.47 3.02 8.58
C ALA A 157 0.70 4.00 9.73
N LYS A 158 -0.40 4.51 10.31
CA LYS A 158 -0.37 5.48 11.40
C LYS A 158 -1.26 5.05 12.57
N VAL A 159 -0.83 5.43 13.75
CA VAL A 159 -1.67 5.48 14.95
C VAL A 159 -1.55 6.87 15.53
N LYS A 160 -2.70 7.50 15.80
CA LYS A 160 -2.75 8.91 16.22
C LYS A 160 -3.80 9.20 17.28
N TYR A 161 -3.47 10.12 18.15
CA TYR A 161 -4.40 10.80 19.02
C TYR A 161 -4.88 12.08 18.34
N VAL A 162 -6.20 12.31 18.33
CA VAL A 162 -6.83 13.49 17.74
C VAL A 162 -7.51 14.27 18.84
N ARG A 163 -7.18 15.55 19.02
CA ARG A 163 -7.83 16.49 19.92
C ARG A 163 -8.71 17.44 19.15
N TYR A 164 -10.00 17.46 19.47
CA TYR A 164 -10.95 18.37 18.84
C TYR A 164 -10.90 19.77 19.47
N LEU A 165 -10.64 20.77 18.64
CA LEU A 165 -10.64 22.19 19.01
C LEU A 165 -11.94 22.84 18.52
N GLY A 166 -13.07 22.36 19.06
CA GLY A 166 -14.40 22.73 18.60
C GLY A 166 -14.88 21.96 17.36
N LYS A 167 -15.83 22.52 16.61
CA LYS A 167 -16.50 21.83 15.50
C LYS A 167 -15.73 21.87 14.17
N ARG A 168 -14.76 22.78 14.02
CA ARG A 168 -14.05 22.98 12.75
C ARG A 168 -12.61 22.54 12.76
N MET A 169 -11.95 22.58 13.89
CA MET A 169 -10.51 22.31 13.97
C MET A 169 -10.21 21.09 14.84
N SER A 170 -9.17 20.37 14.50
CA SER A 170 -8.56 19.36 15.36
C SER A 170 -7.06 19.32 15.16
N LEU A 171 -6.34 19.04 16.25
CA LEU A 171 -4.94 18.71 16.25
C LEU A 171 -4.80 17.20 16.37
N ASP A 172 -3.85 16.63 15.65
CA ASP A 172 -3.47 15.24 15.80
C ASP A 172 -1.97 15.10 16.00
N ALA A 173 -1.60 14.08 16.76
CA ALA A 173 -0.22 13.68 16.98
C ALA A 173 -0.17 12.16 17.05
N GLY A 174 0.89 11.58 16.54
CA GLY A 174 1.01 10.14 16.48
C GLY A 174 2.35 9.65 15.97
N VAL A 175 2.39 8.38 15.64
CA VAL A 175 3.54 7.73 15.02
C VAL A 175 3.12 7.12 13.68
N ARG A 176 4.07 7.07 12.77
CA ARG A 176 3.90 6.48 11.44
C ARG A 176 5.06 5.57 11.08
N PHE A 177 4.73 4.54 10.30
CA PHE A 177 5.67 3.70 9.60
C PHE A 177 5.40 3.82 8.11
N THR A 178 6.44 4.15 7.33
CA THR A 178 6.32 4.32 5.88
C THR A 178 7.31 3.39 5.17
N HIS A 179 6.84 2.73 4.11
CA HIS A 179 7.65 1.84 3.28
C HIS A 179 7.60 2.26 1.81
N PHE A 180 8.76 2.28 1.15
CA PHE A 180 8.92 2.50 -0.28
C PHE A 180 9.63 1.34 -0.94
N SER A 181 9.05 0.81 -2.02
CA SER A 181 9.67 -0.20 -2.88
C SER A 181 8.96 -0.28 -4.23
N ASN A 182 9.60 -0.88 -5.23
CA ASN A 182 8.96 -1.11 -6.53
C ASN A 182 8.41 -2.54 -6.69
N GLY A 183 8.35 -3.34 -5.60
CA GLY A 183 7.82 -4.70 -5.63
C GLY A 183 8.59 -5.64 -6.55
N ALA A 184 9.90 -5.50 -6.63
CA ALA A 184 10.80 -6.28 -7.49
C ALA A 184 10.55 -6.12 -9.02
N MET A 185 9.84 -5.07 -9.43
CA MET A 185 9.67 -4.72 -10.84
C MET A 185 11.01 -4.31 -11.48
N ARG A 186 11.93 -3.77 -10.69
CA ARG A 186 13.27 -3.40 -11.11
C ARG A 186 14.26 -3.55 -9.95
N PHE A 187 15.38 -4.22 -10.20
CA PHE A 187 16.46 -4.38 -9.22
C PHE A 187 17.54 -3.31 -9.40
N PRO A 188 18.27 -2.97 -8.30
CA PRO A 188 18.06 -3.45 -6.93
C PRO A 188 16.78 -2.86 -6.30
N ASN A 189 16.23 -3.51 -5.29
CA ASN A 189 15.01 -3.06 -4.60
C ASN A 189 14.99 -3.56 -3.15
N ALA A 190 15.93 -3.12 -2.33
CA ALA A 190 15.92 -3.44 -0.91
C ALA A 190 14.87 -2.63 -0.13
N GLY A 191 14.36 -1.55 -0.74
CA GLY A 191 13.35 -0.66 -0.18
C GLY A 191 13.90 0.30 0.87
N ILE A 192 13.09 1.31 1.20
CA ILE A 192 13.37 2.27 2.28
C ILE A 192 12.24 2.21 3.30
N ASN A 193 12.58 2.06 4.57
CA ASN A 193 11.67 2.02 5.70
C ASN A 193 11.90 3.23 6.60
N LEU A 194 10.82 3.91 6.97
CA LEU A 194 10.83 5.12 7.79
C LEU A 194 9.98 4.94 9.03
N PHE A 195 10.43 5.46 10.15
CA PHE A 195 9.64 5.56 11.36
C PHE A 195 9.72 6.98 11.91
N ALA A 196 8.58 7.56 12.25
CA ALA A 196 8.53 8.93 12.72
C ALA A 196 7.35 9.25 13.62
N PRO A 197 7.50 10.13 14.61
CA PRO A 197 6.40 10.93 15.13
C PRO A 197 5.96 11.96 14.09
N PHE A 198 4.70 12.37 14.18
CA PHE A 198 4.15 13.46 13.39
C PHE A 198 3.15 14.27 14.19
N VAL A 199 2.92 15.49 13.75
CA VAL A 199 1.85 16.38 14.24
C VAL A 199 1.04 16.87 13.05
N GLY A 200 -0.26 17.09 13.26
CA GLY A 200 -1.16 17.53 12.21
C GLY A 200 -2.20 18.52 12.65
N LEU A 201 -2.70 19.25 11.68
CA LEU A 201 -3.81 20.18 11.82
C LEU A 201 -4.85 19.88 10.77
N ARG A 202 -6.09 19.60 11.21
CA ARG A 202 -7.25 19.41 10.35
C ARG A 202 -8.20 20.56 10.47
N TYR A 203 -8.70 21.03 9.31
CA TYR A 203 -9.79 22.00 9.22
C TYR A 203 -10.98 21.40 8.47
N ASN A 204 -12.12 21.31 9.14
CA ASN A 204 -13.37 20.80 8.57
C ASN A 204 -14.09 21.95 7.83
N LEU A 205 -14.14 21.85 6.51
CA LEU A 205 -14.87 22.80 5.65
C LEU A 205 -16.37 22.73 5.91
N ILE A 206 -16.87 21.54 6.18
CA ILE A 206 -18.24 21.31 6.62
C ILE A 206 -18.20 20.95 8.10
N VAL A 207 -18.97 21.71 8.91
CA VAL A 207 -19.01 21.55 10.37
C VAL A 207 -19.22 20.10 10.75
N ARG A 208 -18.42 19.63 11.69
CA ARG A 208 -18.43 18.26 12.18
C ARG A 208 -19.33 18.12 13.39
N ASP A 209 -20.23 17.16 13.33
CA ASP A 209 -20.92 16.64 14.50
C ASP A 209 -20.13 15.45 15.02
N VAL A 210 -19.59 15.57 16.23
CA VAL A 210 -18.82 14.50 16.88
C VAL A 210 -19.81 13.65 17.67
N MET A 211 -20.02 12.42 17.21
CA MET A 211 -20.80 11.43 17.94
C MET A 211 -19.85 10.47 18.66
N PRO A 212 -19.89 10.36 19.99
CA PRO A 212 -19.14 9.35 20.74
C PRO A 212 -19.48 7.93 20.28
N LEU A 213 -18.52 7.00 20.34
CA LEU A 213 -18.74 5.62 19.86
C LEU A 213 -19.87 4.90 20.61
N ASN A 214 -20.01 5.13 21.90
CA ASN A 214 -21.05 4.52 22.72
C ASN A 214 -22.48 5.03 22.40
N GLN A 215 -22.62 6.04 21.54
CA GLN A 215 -23.90 6.55 21.04
C GLN A 215 -24.18 6.13 19.60
N LEU A 216 -23.26 5.38 18.97
CA LEU A 216 -23.50 4.83 17.65
C LEU A 216 -24.45 3.65 17.75
N GLU A 217 -25.46 3.63 16.90
CA GLU A 217 -26.30 2.44 16.72
C GLU A 217 -25.43 1.29 16.20
N THR A 218 -25.52 0.14 16.87
CA THR A 218 -24.88 -1.08 16.42
C THR A 218 -25.65 -1.60 15.21
N GLN A 219 -25.05 -1.51 14.03
CA GLN A 219 -25.57 -2.08 12.81
C GLN A 219 -24.73 -3.29 12.45
N THR A 220 -25.37 -4.46 12.36
CA THR A 220 -24.71 -5.67 11.88
C THR A 220 -24.97 -5.84 10.39
N ILE A 221 -23.93 -6.20 9.64
CA ILE A 221 -24.11 -6.72 8.29
C ILE A 221 -24.11 -8.25 8.40
N LYS A 222 -25.02 -8.90 7.67
CA LYS A 222 -24.90 -10.34 7.46
C LYS A 222 -23.61 -10.58 6.67
N ASN A 223 -22.54 -10.86 7.39
CA ASN A 223 -21.25 -11.18 6.81
C ASN A 223 -21.26 -12.66 6.43
N GLU A 224 -21.45 -12.94 5.14
CA GLU A 224 -21.60 -14.29 4.63
C GLU A 224 -20.24 -14.90 4.29
N GLU A 225 -20.18 -16.21 4.22
CA GLU A 225 -19.03 -16.92 3.66
C GLU A 225 -18.80 -16.46 2.23
N GLU A 226 -17.58 -16.55 1.75
CA GLU A 226 -17.18 -16.02 0.47
C GLU A 226 -16.28 -17.03 -0.25
N MET A 227 -16.66 -17.41 -1.46
CA MET A 227 -15.82 -18.20 -2.35
C MET A 227 -15.33 -17.30 -3.49
N ASN A 228 -14.04 -17.21 -3.66
CA ASN A 228 -13.42 -16.34 -4.65
C ASN A 228 -12.72 -17.16 -5.74
N PHE A 229 -12.99 -16.81 -7.00
CA PHE A 229 -12.26 -17.28 -8.18
C PHE A 229 -11.47 -16.11 -8.73
N ILE A 230 -10.15 -16.26 -8.85
CA ILE A 230 -9.25 -15.14 -9.13
C ILE A 230 -8.30 -15.51 -10.24
N LEU A 231 -8.21 -14.65 -11.26
CA LEU A 231 -7.16 -14.66 -12.25
C LEU A 231 -6.19 -13.53 -11.93
N ALA A 232 -4.92 -13.88 -11.76
CA ALA A 232 -3.88 -12.93 -11.46
C ALA A 232 -2.71 -13.03 -12.42
N SER A 233 -2.04 -11.91 -12.66
CA SER A 233 -0.83 -11.83 -13.45
C SER A 233 0.16 -10.87 -12.82
N GLY A 234 1.44 -11.19 -12.92
CA GLY A 234 2.52 -10.37 -12.41
C GLY A 234 3.73 -10.36 -13.34
N LYS A 235 4.60 -9.38 -13.13
CA LYS A 235 5.90 -9.31 -13.80
C LYS A 235 6.98 -8.98 -12.79
N ARG A 236 8.19 -9.51 -13.01
CA ARG A 236 9.39 -9.17 -12.25
C ARG A 236 10.63 -9.16 -13.13
N SER A 237 11.64 -8.41 -12.72
CA SER A 237 12.95 -8.47 -13.35
C SER A 237 13.68 -9.77 -12.98
N VAL A 238 14.44 -10.29 -13.91
CA VAL A 238 15.41 -11.36 -13.62
C VAL A 238 16.64 -10.74 -12.97
N ARG A 239 17.07 -11.30 -11.85
CA ARG A 239 18.27 -10.84 -11.17
C ARG A 239 19.48 -11.53 -11.80
N ASN A 240 20.32 -10.75 -12.49
CA ASN A 240 21.65 -11.15 -12.91
C ASN A 240 22.68 -10.41 -12.06
N THR A 241 23.82 -11.04 -11.78
CA THR A 241 24.92 -10.45 -11.00
C THR A 241 25.71 -9.42 -11.81
N THR A 242 25.73 -9.53 -13.14
CA THR A 242 26.51 -8.65 -14.05
C THR A 242 25.69 -7.50 -14.61
N THR A 243 24.46 -7.75 -15.01
CA THR A 243 23.57 -6.75 -15.60
C THR A 243 22.17 -6.85 -14.98
N PRO A 244 21.89 -6.12 -13.88
CA PRO A 244 20.55 -6.13 -13.28
C PRO A 244 19.51 -5.63 -14.28
N ASN A 245 18.36 -6.30 -14.32
CA ASN A 245 17.17 -5.95 -15.11
C ASN A 245 17.24 -6.22 -16.64
N LEU A 246 18.06 -7.14 -17.06
CA LEU A 246 18.21 -7.48 -18.47
C LEU A 246 16.91 -8.00 -19.11
N LYS A 247 16.07 -8.72 -18.35
CA LYS A 247 14.85 -9.34 -18.84
C LYS A 247 13.73 -9.31 -17.79
N MET A 248 12.52 -9.07 -18.28
CA MET A 248 11.30 -9.21 -17.49
C MET A 248 10.71 -10.59 -17.74
N VAL A 249 10.29 -11.26 -16.69
CA VAL A 249 9.56 -12.53 -16.76
C VAL A 249 8.16 -12.34 -16.18
N SER A 250 7.22 -13.12 -16.70
CA SER A 250 5.82 -13.04 -16.36
C SER A 250 5.40 -14.25 -15.52
N LEU A 251 4.33 -14.04 -14.77
CA LEU A 251 3.61 -15.13 -14.15
C LEU A 251 2.11 -14.94 -14.36
N ILE A 252 1.39 -16.07 -14.42
CA ILE A 252 -0.08 -16.13 -14.44
C ILE A 252 -0.49 -17.12 -13.36
N ASN A 253 -1.52 -16.77 -12.60
CA ASN A 253 -2.00 -17.54 -11.46
C ASN A 253 -3.54 -17.60 -11.46
N LEU A 254 -4.10 -18.78 -11.21
CA LEU A 254 -5.49 -19.02 -10.87
C LEU A 254 -5.57 -19.34 -9.39
N SER A 255 -6.40 -18.61 -8.66
CA SER A 255 -6.57 -18.82 -7.22
C SER A 255 -8.03 -19.09 -6.89
N PHE A 256 -8.24 -20.00 -5.94
CA PHE A 256 -9.52 -20.28 -5.30
C PHE A 256 -9.40 -20.01 -3.82
N GLU A 257 -10.31 -19.24 -3.26
CA GLU A 257 -10.30 -18.91 -1.84
C GLU A 257 -11.65 -19.21 -1.21
N TYR A 258 -11.63 -19.69 0.02
CA TYR A 258 -12.80 -19.84 0.86
C TYR A 258 -12.58 -19.08 2.15
N LEU A 259 -13.45 -18.09 2.42
CA LEU A 259 -13.34 -17.18 3.55
C LEU A 259 -14.59 -17.27 4.42
N LYS A 260 -14.40 -17.46 5.72
CA LYS A 260 -15.41 -17.41 6.76
C LYS A 260 -15.42 -16.08 7.50
N PRO A 261 -16.59 -15.55 7.87
CA PRO A 261 -16.67 -14.34 8.68
C PRO A 261 -16.16 -14.56 10.11
N ALA A 262 -15.44 -13.53 10.61
CA ALA A 262 -15.06 -13.39 12.01
C ALA A 262 -15.49 -11.99 12.48
N GLY A 263 -16.76 -11.83 12.79
CA GLY A 263 -17.40 -10.54 13.06
C GLY A 263 -17.80 -9.80 11.77
N ASP A 264 -18.04 -8.49 11.88
CA ASP A 264 -18.67 -7.70 10.82
C ASP A 264 -17.69 -7.22 9.72
N ILE A 265 -16.41 -7.16 10.03
CA ILE A 265 -15.39 -6.51 9.18
C ILE A 265 -14.25 -7.42 8.76
N PHE A 266 -14.13 -8.58 9.40
CA PHE A 266 -13.03 -9.49 9.19
C PHE A 266 -13.51 -10.84 8.67
N LYS A 267 -12.74 -11.43 7.75
CA LYS A 267 -12.87 -12.80 7.29
C LYS A 267 -11.54 -13.51 7.38
N TYR A 268 -11.56 -14.81 7.58
CA TYR A 268 -10.37 -15.65 7.54
C TYR A 268 -10.66 -16.91 6.72
N GLY A 269 -9.64 -17.52 6.19
CA GLY A 269 -9.86 -18.73 5.42
C GLY A 269 -8.60 -19.28 4.78
N VAL A 270 -8.82 -20.03 3.73
CA VAL A 270 -7.76 -20.71 2.99
C VAL A 270 -7.85 -20.41 1.50
N GLY A 271 -6.71 -20.46 0.83
CA GLY A 271 -6.61 -20.32 -0.61
C GLY A 271 -5.70 -21.37 -1.22
N VAL A 272 -5.98 -21.74 -2.45
CA VAL A 272 -5.11 -22.56 -3.29
C VAL A 272 -4.81 -21.83 -4.58
N ASP A 273 -3.56 -21.88 -5.01
CA ASP A 273 -3.10 -21.26 -6.25
C ASP A 273 -2.56 -22.34 -7.21
N PHE A 274 -2.79 -22.10 -8.50
CA PHE A 274 -2.22 -22.87 -9.60
C PHE A 274 -1.72 -21.91 -10.66
N GLY A 275 -0.47 -22.01 -11.08
CA GLY A 275 0.07 -21.05 -12.01
C GLY A 275 1.31 -21.49 -12.76
N ILE A 276 1.72 -20.60 -13.66
CA ILE A 276 2.94 -20.70 -14.44
C ILE A 276 3.80 -19.48 -14.11
N ASP A 277 5.04 -19.71 -13.69
CA ASP A 277 6.01 -18.69 -13.35
C ASP A 277 7.28 -18.88 -14.19
N GLU A 278 7.48 -18.04 -15.19
CA GLU A 278 8.62 -18.09 -16.10
C GLU A 278 9.98 -17.95 -15.40
N ASN A 279 10.02 -17.50 -14.15
CA ASN A 279 11.26 -17.41 -13.36
C ASN A 279 11.66 -18.74 -12.73
N ARG A 280 10.81 -19.76 -12.81
CA ARG A 280 11.13 -21.08 -12.30
C ARG A 280 12.07 -21.81 -13.24
N ASN A 281 13.11 -22.41 -12.66
CA ASN A 281 14.12 -23.18 -13.41
C ASN A 281 14.75 -22.39 -14.58
N LEU A 282 14.84 -21.07 -14.43
CA LEU A 282 15.45 -20.18 -15.40
C LEU A 282 16.97 -20.31 -15.30
N THR A 283 17.63 -20.49 -16.44
CA THR A 283 19.10 -20.53 -16.52
C THR A 283 19.61 -19.14 -16.90
N VAL A 284 20.62 -18.67 -16.17
CA VAL A 284 21.30 -17.41 -16.43
C VAL A 284 22.78 -17.69 -16.64
N ASP A 285 23.24 -17.48 -17.86
CA ASP A 285 24.66 -17.59 -18.24
C ASP A 285 25.13 -16.28 -18.87
N GLY A 286 25.86 -15.47 -18.09
CA GLY A 286 26.19 -14.10 -18.44
C GLY A 286 24.95 -13.28 -18.76
N ASP A 287 24.86 -12.73 -19.97
CA ASP A 287 23.68 -11.98 -20.44
C ASP A 287 22.60 -12.88 -21.09
N ASN A 288 22.88 -14.16 -21.25
CA ASN A 288 21.91 -15.10 -21.80
C ASN A 288 20.96 -15.58 -20.70
N ILE A 289 19.67 -15.46 -20.98
CA ILE A 289 18.59 -15.89 -20.08
C ILE A 289 17.70 -16.86 -20.83
N GLU A 290 17.74 -18.13 -20.45
CA GLU A 290 16.93 -19.19 -21.04
C GLU A 290 15.82 -19.61 -20.08
N LYS A 291 14.58 -19.60 -20.58
CA LYS A 291 13.42 -20.10 -19.86
C LYS A 291 13.42 -21.63 -19.90
N ALA A 292 13.08 -22.26 -18.79
CA ALA A 292 12.83 -23.69 -18.77
C ALA A 292 11.58 -24.06 -19.59
N ALA A 293 11.42 -25.34 -19.90
CA ALA A 293 10.21 -25.88 -20.49
C ALA A 293 8.98 -25.61 -19.60
N THR A 294 7.80 -25.43 -20.19
CA THR A 294 6.60 -24.97 -19.49
C THR A 294 6.22 -25.85 -18.30
N GLU A 295 6.38 -27.16 -18.42
CA GLU A 295 6.10 -28.10 -17.32
C GLU A 295 6.94 -27.85 -16.07
N LYS A 296 8.16 -27.30 -16.22
CA LYS A 296 9.05 -26.91 -15.11
C LYS A 296 8.75 -25.53 -14.54
N GLN A 297 7.83 -24.78 -15.16
CA GLN A 297 7.39 -23.47 -14.69
C GLN A 297 6.11 -23.54 -13.85
N ILE A 298 5.44 -24.69 -13.82
CA ILE A 298 4.19 -24.89 -13.09
C ILE A 298 4.44 -24.85 -11.58
N PHE A 299 3.52 -24.25 -10.86
CA PHE A 299 3.50 -24.26 -9.39
C PHE A 299 2.07 -24.43 -8.86
N SER A 300 1.99 -24.91 -7.64
CA SER A 300 0.77 -24.84 -6.83
C SER A 300 1.12 -24.42 -5.42
N SER A 301 0.16 -23.82 -4.73
CA SER A 301 0.35 -23.41 -3.34
C SER A 301 -0.93 -23.48 -2.54
N ILE A 302 -0.78 -23.51 -1.21
CA ILE A 302 -1.84 -23.35 -0.24
C ILE A 302 -1.53 -22.16 0.66
N SER A 303 -2.55 -21.41 1.08
CA SER A 303 -2.36 -20.24 1.96
C SER A 303 -3.44 -20.13 3.01
N ALA A 304 -3.06 -19.63 4.18
CA ALA A 304 -3.97 -19.10 5.19
C ALA A 304 -4.15 -17.59 4.92
N ILE A 305 -5.39 -17.11 4.99
CA ILE A 305 -5.78 -15.77 4.55
C ILE A 305 -6.57 -15.08 5.65
N GLY A 306 -6.26 -13.80 5.87
CA GLY A 306 -7.08 -12.86 6.62
C GLY A 306 -7.50 -11.70 5.72
N GLN A 307 -8.75 -11.30 5.77
CA GLN A 307 -9.30 -10.20 4.98
C GLN A 307 -10.04 -9.22 5.88
N PHE A 308 -9.68 -7.96 5.80
CA PHE A 308 -10.41 -6.83 6.38
C PHE A 308 -11.17 -6.13 5.26
N ARG A 309 -12.49 -5.90 5.43
CA ARG A 309 -13.31 -5.28 4.38
C ARG A 309 -14.00 -4.02 4.88
N ALA A 310 -13.78 -2.93 4.15
CA ALA A 310 -14.46 -1.65 4.34
C ALA A 310 -15.26 -1.30 3.09
N ASN A 311 -16.54 -1.61 3.07
CA ASN A 311 -17.45 -1.40 1.92
C ASN A 311 -16.94 -2.12 0.65
N ARG A 312 -16.47 -1.34 -0.33
CA ARG A 312 -15.91 -1.84 -1.60
C ARG A 312 -14.41 -2.09 -1.57
N LEU A 313 -13.73 -1.67 -0.52
CA LEU A 313 -12.30 -1.90 -0.35
C LEU A 313 -12.07 -3.05 0.62
N ALA A 314 -11.19 -3.97 0.26
CA ALA A 314 -10.69 -4.98 1.18
C ALA A 314 -9.17 -4.97 1.20
N VAL A 315 -8.59 -5.14 2.38
CA VAL A 315 -7.18 -5.44 2.59
C VAL A 315 -7.06 -6.90 2.92
N GLN A 316 -6.21 -7.61 2.21
CA GLN A 316 -5.98 -9.03 2.42
C GLN A 316 -4.52 -9.27 2.77
N ALA A 317 -4.28 -10.15 3.74
CA ALA A 317 -2.95 -10.66 4.08
C ALA A 317 -3.01 -12.18 4.17
N GLY A 318 -1.96 -12.84 3.71
CA GLY A 318 -1.87 -14.30 3.74
C GLY A 318 -0.43 -14.80 3.89
N ILE A 319 -0.32 -16.00 4.43
CA ILE A 319 0.91 -16.77 4.50
C ILE A 319 0.66 -18.08 3.76
N GLY A 320 1.52 -18.44 2.83
CA GLY A 320 1.36 -19.63 2.01
C GLY A 320 2.62 -20.46 1.91
N TYR A 321 2.41 -21.68 1.41
CA TYR A 321 3.43 -22.66 1.11
C TYR A 321 3.30 -23.12 -0.34
N GLU A 322 4.40 -23.10 -1.10
CA GLU A 322 4.46 -23.55 -2.49
C GLU A 322 4.89 -25.01 -2.55
N PHE A 323 4.08 -25.80 -3.25
CA PHE A 323 4.42 -27.17 -3.64
C PHE A 323 5.09 -27.17 -5.02
N PHE A 324 5.78 -28.26 -5.36
CA PHE A 324 6.48 -28.45 -6.66
C PHE A 324 7.50 -27.35 -6.95
N ASN A 325 8.23 -26.97 -5.93
CA ASN A 325 9.32 -26.02 -6.06
C ASN A 325 10.62 -26.77 -6.40
N ASP A 326 10.69 -27.32 -7.61
CA ASP A 326 11.94 -27.89 -8.16
C ASP A 326 12.80 -26.74 -8.71
N SER A 327 13.28 -25.90 -7.83
CA SER A 327 14.16 -24.82 -8.21
C SER A 327 15.60 -25.22 -7.93
N SER A 328 16.37 -25.43 -8.99
CA SER A 328 17.84 -25.53 -8.94
C SER A 328 18.50 -24.29 -8.33
N PHE A 329 17.76 -23.19 -8.19
CA PHE A 329 18.16 -21.97 -7.50
C PHE A 329 17.79 -22.07 -6.02
N LYS A 330 18.74 -22.41 -5.16
CA LYS A 330 18.65 -22.55 -3.69
C LYS A 330 18.23 -21.28 -2.91
N LEU A 331 17.75 -20.21 -3.56
CA LEU A 331 17.40 -18.96 -2.93
C LEU A 331 15.89 -18.77 -2.69
N LYS A 332 15.03 -19.63 -3.23
CA LYS A 332 13.58 -19.53 -3.08
C LYS A 332 13.11 -20.37 -1.89
N LYS A 333 12.55 -19.73 -0.87
CA LYS A 333 11.88 -20.44 0.23
C LYS A 333 10.52 -20.90 -0.25
N ASP A 334 10.07 -22.05 0.23
CA ASP A 334 8.73 -22.58 -0.09
C ASP A 334 7.60 -21.75 0.54
N THR A 335 7.92 -20.97 1.59
CA THR A 335 6.98 -20.11 2.27
C THR A 335 6.99 -18.69 1.71
N TYR A 336 5.80 -18.11 1.53
CA TYR A 336 5.62 -16.75 1.08
C TYR A 336 4.59 -16.00 1.93
N GLN A 337 4.62 -14.68 1.83
CA GLN A 337 3.60 -13.78 2.34
C GLN A 337 2.97 -13.04 1.15
N ARG A 338 1.66 -12.80 1.21
CA ARG A 338 0.92 -12.00 0.24
C ARG A 338 0.15 -10.93 0.99
N ILE A 339 0.31 -9.66 0.60
CA ILE A 339 -0.52 -8.56 1.08
C ILE A 339 -1.09 -7.81 -0.12
N GLY A 340 -2.37 -7.50 -0.09
CA GLY A 340 -3.01 -6.87 -1.23
C GLY A 340 -4.25 -6.05 -0.87
N LEU A 341 -4.65 -5.28 -1.86
CA LEU A 341 -5.88 -4.49 -1.88
C LEU A 341 -6.81 -5.05 -2.93
N ARG A 342 -8.10 -5.13 -2.61
CA ARG A 342 -9.18 -5.49 -3.54
C ARG A 342 -10.21 -4.39 -3.56
N PHE A 343 -10.66 -4.04 -4.74
CA PHE A 343 -11.75 -3.10 -4.94
C PHE A 343 -12.91 -3.80 -5.65
N TYR A 344 -14.05 -3.91 -4.96
CA TYR A 344 -15.27 -4.52 -5.49
C TYR A 344 -15.99 -3.53 -6.42
N LEU A 345 -15.91 -3.79 -7.72
CA LEU A 345 -16.55 -3.01 -8.78
C LEU A 345 -18.07 -3.17 -8.72
N HIS A 346 -18.51 -4.38 -8.51
CA HIS A 346 -19.91 -4.79 -8.32
C HIS A 346 -19.98 -5.76 -7.12
N LYS A 347 -21.18 -6.21 -6.73
CA LYS A 347 -21.36 -7.12 -5.59
C LYS A 347 -20.39 -8.32 -5.60
N ASN A 348 -20.17 -8.88 -6.77
CA ASN A 348 -19.45 -10.13 -6.97
C ASN A 348 -18.09 -9.96 -7.67
N PHE A 349 -17.87 -8.88 -8.42
CA PHE A 349 -16.64 -8.67 -9.19
C PHE A 349 -15.70 -7.71 -8.47
N PHE A 350 -14.42 -8.05 -8.44
CA PHE A 350 -13.36 -7.19 -7.90
C PHE A 350 -12.13 -7.15 -8.79
N ALA A 351 -11.39 -6.05 -8.70
CA ALA A 351 -10.03 -5.94 -9.16
C ALA A 351 -9.10 -5.85 -7.94
N GLY A 352 -7.89 -6.36 -8.06
CA GLY A 352 -6.93 -6.37 -6.97
C GLY A 352 -5.51 -6.09 -7.40
N ILE A 353 -4.72 -5.64 -6.43
CA ILE A 353 -3.27 -5.55 -6.53
C ILE A 353 -2.69 -6.16 -5.25
N ALA A 354 -1.69 -7.02 -5.38
CA ALA A 354 -1.01 -7.61 -4.24
C ALA A 354 0.50 -7.63 -4.43
N ILE A 355 1.23 -7.66 -3.34
CA ILE A 355 2.66 -7.93 -3.30
C ILE A 355 2.83 -9.33 -2.71
N LYS A 356 3.47 -10.21 -3.47
CA LYS A 356 3.99 -11.48 -2.94
C LYS A 356 5.42 -11.24 -2.48
N ALA A 357 5.75 -11.71 -1.31
CA ALA A 357 7.06 -11.51 -0.69
C ALA A 357 7.56 -12.81 -0.06
N GLN A 358 8.87 -12.92 0.10
CA GLN A 358 9.54 -14.01 0.81
C GLN A 358 10.24 -13.46 2.05
N SER A 359 10.32 -14.26 3.11
CA SER A 359 11.04 -13.90 4.34
C SER A 359 10.59 -12.57 4.96
N PHE A 360 9.31 -12.16 4.78
CA PHE A 360 8.69 -10.93 5.27
C PHE A 360 9.32 -9.61 4.79
N SER A 361 10.39 -9.64 4.03
CA SER A 361 11.13 -8.43 3.66
C SER A 361 11.51 -8.32 2.18
N LYS A 362 11.48 -9.42 1.43
CA LYS A 362 11.90 -9.44 0.03
C LYS A 362 10.69 -9.59 -0.86
N ALA A 363 10.25 -8.49 -1.48
CA ALA A 363 9.24 -8.53 -2.52
C ALA A 363 9.70 -9.46 -3.66
N ASP A 364 8.82 -10.35 -4.10
CA ASP A 364 9.04 -11.26 -5.22
C ASP A 364 8.45 -10.66 -6.51
N TYR A 365 7.18 -10.23 -6.46
CA TYR A 365 6.52 -9.52 -7.57
C TYR A 365 5.25 -8.79 -7.10
N ILE A 366 4.79 -7.86 -7.95
CA ILE A 366 3.46 -7.26 -7.85
C ILE A 366 2.51 -8.05 -8.73
N GLU A 367 1.37 -8.42 -8.17
CA GLU A 367 0.32 -9.21 -8.78
C GLU A 367 -0.90 -8.31 -9.01
N TRP A 368 -1.40 -8.30 -10.24
CA TRP A 368 -2.67 -7.66 -10.61
C TRP A 368 -3.70 -8.75 -10.79
N SER A 369 -4.89 -8.56 -10.27
CA SER A 369 -5.92 -9.59 -10.29
C SER A 369 -7.29 -9.04 -10.64
N ILE A 370 -8.10 -9.91 -11.25
CA ILE A 370 -9.53 -9.78 -11.35
C ILE A 370 -10.16 -11.01 -10.72
N GLY A 371 -11.27 -10.85 -10.03
CA GLY A 371 -11.91 -11.97 -9.35
C GLY A 371 -13.42 -11.85 -9.29
N TYR A 372 -14.03 -13.01 -9.09
CA TYR A 372 -15.44 -13.18 -8.86
C TYR A 372 -15.66 -13.85 -7.51
N SER A 373 -16.58 -13.30 -6.73
CA SER A 373 -16.96 -13.74 -5.39
C SER A 373 -18.40 -14.24 -5.39
N MET A 374 -18.62 -15.41 -4.82
CA MET A 374 -19.95 -16.00 -4.57
C MET A 374 -20.24 -16.03 -3.08
#